data_deca5fbcb9d4c9840abb7295290858da
#
_entry.id   deca5fbcb9d4c9840abb7295290858da
#
_cell.length_a   1.000
_cell.length_b   1.000
_cell.length_c   1.000
_cell.angle_alpha   90.00
_cell.angle_beta   90.00
_cell.angle_gamma   90.00
#
_symmetry.space_group_name_H-M   'P 1'
#
loop_
_entity.id
_entity.type
_entity.pdbx_description
1 polymer ?
#
loop_
_entity_poly.entity_id
_entity_poly.type
_entity_poly.pdbx_seq_one_letter_code
_entity_poly.pdbx_strand_id
1 'polypeptide(L)'
;MRDYPEVGAEARLREEVAALALLRGVRVLGPNSMGVVNVHAGLGLSTNAGLEAPDLIPGPFSVISQSGTALGGLLSRGQERGFGFSKLLSIGNESDLSVGEVVDCLVDDPDTGAILLFLETLRRADDLAQAARRAFAAGKPVISYKLGRSD
;
A
#
# COMPACT_ATOMS: atom_id res chain seq x y z
N MET A 1 -8.35 16.12 1.07
CA MET A 1 -7.05 16.78 0.92
C MET A 1 -6.96 17.18 -0.53
N ARG A 2 -6.83 18.48 -0.84
CA ARG A 2 -6.76 18.91 -2.24
C ARG A 2 -5.42 18.40 -2.80
N ASP A 3 -5.45 17.78 -3.97
CA ASP A 3 -4.23 17.56 -4.75
C ASP A 3 -3.61 18.93 -4.99
N TYR A 4 -2.54 19.26 -4.26
CA TYR A 4 -1.76 20.42 -4.58
C TYR A 4 -1.12 20.14 -5.94
N PRO A 5 -1.31 21.03 -6.94
CA PRO A 5 -0.63 20.88 -8.20
C PRO A 5 0.86 20.88 -7.91
N GLU A 6 1.50 19.77 -8.22
CA GLU A 6 2.94 19.64 -8.05
C GLU A 6 3.63 20.71 -8.86
N VAL A 7 4.49 21.46 -8.23
CA VAL A 7 5.32 22.44 -8.90
C VAL A 7 6.16 21.68 -9.94
N GLY A 8 6.19 22.14 -11.18
CA GLY A 8 6.71 21.40 -12.33
C GLY A 8 8.12 20.80 -12.17
N ALA A 9 8.93 21.29 -11.22
CA ALA A 9 10.23 20.72 -10.87
C ALA A 9 10.12 19.36 -10.14
N GLU A 10 9.13 19.20 -9.26
CA GLU A 10 8.91 17.93 -8.52
C GLU A 10 8.35 16.83 -9.43
N ALA A 11 7.49 17.20 -10.38
CA ALA A 11 6.97 16.26 -11.36
C ALA A 11 8.09 15.70 -12.25
N ARG A 12 8.99 16.58 -12.75
CA ARG A 12 10.15 16.16 -13.55
C ARG A 12 11.09 15.25 -12.76
N LEU A 13 11.41 15.62 -11.52
CA LEU A 13 12.28 14.80 -10.68
C LEU A 13 11.71 13.40 -10.45
N ARG A 14 10.40 13.26 -10.28
CA ARG A 14 9.76 11.96 -10.14
C ARG A 14 9.86 11.13 -11.42
N GLU A 15 9.60 11.74 -12.58
CA GLU A 15 9.76 11.06 -13.86
C GLU A 15 11.20 10.60 -14.08
N GLU A 16 12.18 11.44 -13.76
CA GLU A 16 13.60 11.10 -13.84
C GLU A 16 13.98 9.95 -12.91
N VAL A 17 13.49 9.97 -11.66
CA VAL A 17 13.73 8.90 -10.68
C VAL A 17 13.09 7.60 -11.15
N ALA A 18 11.85 7.63 -11.64
CA ALA A 18 11.16 6.44 -12.14
C ALA A 18 11.88 5.86 -13.38
N ALA A 19 12.31 6.72 -14.32
CA ALA A 19 13.05 6.30 -15.49
C ALA A 19 14.42 5.68 -15.13
N LEU A 20 15.14 6.30 -14.19
CA LEU A 20 16.43 5.79 -13.72
C LEU A 20 16.27 4.45 -12.99
N ALA A 21 15.25 4.32 -12.15
CA ALA A 21 14.94 3.10 -11.42
C ALA A 21 14.65 1.94 -12.40
N LEU A 22 13.82 2.19 -13.40
CA LEU A 22 13.51 1.22 -14.46
C LEU A 22 14.78 0.81 -15.22
N LEU A 23 15.62 1.77 -15.60
CA LEU A 23 16.89 1.50 -16.31
C LEU A 23 17.86 0.65 -15.47
N ARG A 24 17.80 0.77 -14.16
CA ARG A 24 18.66 0.04 -13.22
C ARG A 24 18.04 -1.23 -12.66
N GLY A 25 16.83 -1.60 -13.09
CA GLY A 25 16.10 -2.76 -12.58
C GLY A 25 15.68 -2.63 -11.11
N VAL A 26 15.50 -1.39 -10.63
CA VAL A 26 15.04 -1.08 -9.26
C VAL A 26 13.57 -0.67 -9.33
N ARG A 27 12.76 -1.13 -8.36
CA ARG A 27 11.37 -0.70 -8.24
C ARG A 27 11.23 0.34 -7.13
N VAL A 28 10.35 1.32 -7.33
CA VAL A 28 10.16 2.43 -6.40
C VAL A 28 8.76 2.37 -5.77
N LEU A 29 8.73 2.29 -4.45
CA LEU A 29 7.50 2.41 -3.66
C LEU A 29 7.38 3.86 -3.16
N GLY A 30 6.48 4.62 -3.71
CA GLY A 30 6.33 6.05 -3.39
C GLY A 30 6.43 6.95 -4.62
N PRO A 31 6.89 8.22 -4.47
CA PRO A 31 7.34 8.89 -3.24
C PRO A 31 6.22 9.10 -2.20
N ASN A 32 6.55 9.78 -1.11
CA ASN A 32 5.61 10.01 -0.01
C ASN A 32 5.05 8.71 0.59
N SER A 33 5.90 7.68 0.66
CA SER A 33 5.60 6.40 1.31
C SER A 33 6.11 6.40 2.74
N MET A 34 5.37 5.78 3.65
CA MET A 34 5.83 5.49 5.02
C MET A 34 6.45 4.09 5.14
N GLY A 35 6.67 3.41 4.02
CA GLY A 35 7.38 2.16 3.97
C GLY A 35 6.51 0.90 4.03
N VAL A 36 7.15 -0.20 4.42
CA VAL A 36 6.58 -1.56 4.40
C VAL A 36 6.82 -2.26 5.73
N VAL A 37 5.82 -3.00 6.18
CA VAL A 37 5.90 -3.91 7.32
C VAL A 37 5.48 -5.30 6.88
N ASN A 38 6.25 -6.32 7.24
CA ASN A 38 5.84 -7.71 7.15
C ASN A 38 5.84 -8.29 8.58
N VAL A 39 4.64 -8.48 9.13
CA VAL A 39 4.47 -8.88 10.53
C VAL A 39 4.95 -10.32 10.75
N HIS A 40 4.66 -11.24 9.82
CA HIS A 40 5.11 -12.63 9.94
C HIS A 40 6.63 -12.80 9.87
N ALA A 41 7.30 -11.94 9.09
CA ALA A 41 8.76 -11.96 8.97
C ALA A 41 9.48 -11.10 10.02
N GLY A 42 8.74 -10.38 10.86
CA GLY A 42 9.33 -9.42 11.81
C GLY A 42 10.09 -8.28 11.11
N LEU A 43 9.71 -7.94 9.86
CA LEU A 43 10.38 -6.92 9.07
C LEU A 43 9.61 -5.59 9.16
N GLY A 44 10.27 -4.55 9.65
CA GLY A 44 9.76 -3.19 9.70
C GLY A 44 10.69 -2.22 8.96
N LEU A 45 10.38 -1.89 7.71
CA LEU A 45 11.04 -0.85 6.93
C LEU A 45 10.09 0.35 6.83
N SER A 46 9.87 1.03 7.94
CA SER A 46 8.86 2.09 8.02
C SER A 46 9.22 3.12 9.07
N THR A 47 8.79 4.37 8.82
CA THR A 47 8.88 5.47 9.77
C THR A 47 7.60 5.64 10.62
N ASN A 48 6.71 4.65 10.60
CA ASN A 48 5.44 4.72 11.30
C ASN A 48 5.62 4.43 12.81
N ALA A 49 5.24 5.38 13.66
CA ALA A 49 5.30 5.24 15.11
C ALA A 49 4.45 4.07 15.67
N GLY A 50 3.43 3.61 14.92
CA GLY A 50 2.65 2.42 15.30
C GLY A 50 3.46 1.12 15.34
N LEU A 51 4.70 1.13 14.79
CA LEU A 51 5.64 0.02 14.84
C LEU A 51 6.50 0.00 16.11
N GLU A 52 6.42 1.03 16.94
CA GLU A 52 7.08 1.05 18.25
C GLU A 52 6.38 0.12 19.26
N ALA A 53 5.20 -0.41 18.91
CA ALA A 53 4.53 -1.43 19.70
C ALA A 53 5.38 -2.73 19.70
N PRO A 54 5.72 -3.27 20.88
CA PRO A 54 6.70 -4.36 20.96
C PRO A 54 6.24 -5.66 20.32
N ASP A 55 4.94 -5.88 20.17
CA ASP A 55 4.39 -7.14 19.68
C ASP A 55 3.23 -6.90 18.71
N LEU A 56 3.53 -6.88 17.42
CA LEU A 56 2.50 -6.86 16.40
C LEU A 56 1.84 -8.24 16.29
N ILE A 57 0.52 -8.28 16.32
CA ILE A 57 -0.25 -9.52 16.17
C ILE A 57 -0.20 -9.96 14.70
N PRO A 58 0.41 -11.11 14.39
CA PRO A 58 0.34 -11.64 13.03
C PRO A 58 -1.07 -12.12 12.69
N GLY A 59 -1.45 -12.02 11.42
CA GLY A 59 -2.77 -12.43 10.96
C GLY A 59 -2.94 -12.29 9.45
N PRO A 60 -4.14 -12.54 8.91
CA PRO A 60 -4.33 -12.69 7.48
C PRO A 60 -4.58 -11.38 6.72
N PHE A 61 -4.66 -10.23 7.41
CA PHE A 61 -5.00 -8.98 6.75
C PHE A 61 -3.78 -8.26 6.19
N SER A 62 -3.69 -8.10 4.88
CA SER A 62 -2.73 -7.20 4.23
C SER A 62 -3.38 -5.87 3.90
N VAL A 63 -2.70 -4.77 4.19
CA VAL A 63 -3.20 -3.41 4.01
C VAL A 63 -2.32 -2.65 3.04
N ILE A 64 -2.92 -2.04 2.03
CA ILE A 64 -2.28 -1.09 1.13
C ILE A 64 -2.95 0.27 1.31
N SER A 65 -2.17 1.29 1.65
CA SER A 65 -2.69 2.64 1.87
C SER A 65 -1.88 3.69 1.11
N GLN A 66 -2.59 4.61 0.46
CA GLN A 66 -1.98 5.82 -0.10
C GLN A 66 -1.66 6.84 0.99
N SER A 67 -2.34 6.76 2.15
CA SER A 67 -2.11 7.60 3.31
C SER A 67 -1.31 6.85 4.39
N GLY A 68 -0.10 7.32 4.68
CA GLY A 68 0.72 6.76 5.75
C GLY A 68 0.10 6.94 7.14
N THR A 69 -0.52 8.10 7.40
CA THR A 69 -1.21 8.37 8.67
C THR A 69 -2.41 7.44 8.87
N ALA A 70 -3.19 7.20 7.81
CA ALA A 70 -4.32 6.26 7.88
C ALA A 70 -3.84 4.83 8.16
N LEU A 71 -2.72 4.43 7.55
CA LEU A 71 -2.10 3.12 7.77
C LEU A 71 -1.72 2.93 9.25
N GLY A 72 -1.05 3.92 9.85
CA GLY A 72 -0.66 3.88 11.27
C GLY A 72 -1.86 3.83 12.20
N GLY A 73 -2.89 4.64 11.94
CA GLY A 73 -4.12 4.63 12.70
C GLY A 73 -4.89 3.31 12.60
N LEU A 74 -4.87 2.68 11.42
CA LEU A 74 -5.51 1.39 11.18
C LEU A 74 -4.77 0.27 11.90
N LEU A 75 -3.43 0.30 11.86
CA LEU A 75 -2.58 -0.63 12.59
C LEU A 75 -2.86 -0.55 14.10
N SER A 76 -2.73 0.63 14.71
CA SER A 76 -2.93 0.83 16.15
C SER A 76 -4.31 0.34 16.61
N ARG A 77 -5.37 0.86 15.96
CA ARG A 77 -6.75 0.50 16.33
C ARG A 77 -7.11 -0.96 16.05
N GLY A 78 -6.53 -1.55 15.02
CA GLY A 78 -6.71 -2.95 14.71
C GLY A 78 -6.08 -3.85 15.76
N GLN A 79 -4.84 -3.56 16.14
CA GLN A 79 -4.11 -4.29 17.18
C GLN A 79 -4.83 -4.22 18.54
N GLU A 80 -5.30 -3.04 18.95
CA GLU A 80 -6.10 -2.86 20.17
C GLU A 80 -7.36 -3.73 20.21
N ARG A 81 -7.90 -4.09 19.06
CA ARG A 81 -9.09 -4.96 18.90
C ARG A 81 -8.75 -6.42 18.61
N GLY A 82 -7.48 -6.78 18.64
CA GLY A 82 -7.01 -8.13 18.38
C GLY A 82 -6.98 -8.53 16.90
N PHE A 83 -7.07 -7.56 15.95
CA PHE A 83 -6.89 -7.86 14.54
C PHE A 83 -5.42 -8.08 14.22
N GLY A 84 -5.11 -9.24 13.64
CA GLY A 84 -3.77 -9.56 13.15
C GLY A 84 -3.56 -9.11 11.70
N PHE A 85 -2.35 -8.62 11.42
CA PHE A 85 -1.96 -8.18 10.10
C PHE A 85 -0.87 -9.08 9.51
N SER A 86 -0.86 -9.21 8.18
CA SER A 86 0.21 -9.86 7.44
C SER A 86 1.22 -8.82 6.96
N LYS A 87 0.80 -7.98 6.03
CA LYS A 87 1.64 -6.94 5.45
C LYS A 87 0.93 -5.60 5.47
N LEU A 88 1.70 -4.54 5.73
CA LEU A 88 1.21 -3.16 5.68
C LEU A 88 2.13 -2.37 4.76
N LEU A 89 1.57 -1.78 3.72
CA LEU A 89 2.31 -1.06 2.70
C LEU A 89 1.74 0.35 2.54
N SER A 90 2.59 1.35 2.71
CA SER A 90 2.27 2.72 2.33
C SER A 90 2.75 2.95 0.91
N ILE A 91 1.83 3.06 -0.05
CA ILE A 91 2.23 3.15 -1.47
C ILE A 91 2.54 4.58 -1.90
N GLY A 92 2.04 5.59 -1.18
CA GLY A 92 2.29 7.00 -1.50
C GLY A 92 1.70 7.40 -2.86
N ASN A 93 2.51 8.10 -3.67
CA ASN A 93 2.05 8.75 -4.90
C ASN A 93 2.08 7.84 -6.15
N GLU A 94 2.45 6.58 -6.04
CA GLU A 94 2.44 5.59 -7.14
C GLU A 94 3.23 6.04 -8.39
N SER A 95 4.48 6.48 -8.23
CA SER A 95 5.29 6.91 -9.37
C SER A 95 5.78 5.74 -10.23
N ASP A 96 6.01 4.56 -9.62
CA ASP A 96 6.39 3.32 -10.30
C ASP A 96 5.41 2.20 -9.92
N LEU A 97 5.52 1.66 -8.68
CA LEU A 97 4.61 0.61 -8.22
C LEU A 97 3.20 1.15 -8.03
N SER A 98 2.22 0.50 -8.67
CA SER A 98 0.81 0.80 -8.52
C SER A 98 0.15 -0.04 -7.42
N VAL A 99 -1.02 0.42 -6.93
CA VAL A 99 -1.87 -0.39 -6.04
C VAL A 99 -2.18 -1.74 -6.67
N GLY A 100 -2.50 -1.77 -7.97
CA GLY A 100 -2.82 -3.01 -8.69
C GLY A 100 -1.67 -4.01 -8.68
N GLU A 101 -0.44 -3.57 -8.97
CA GLU A 101 0.74 -4.43 -8.94
C GLU A 101 1.01 -4.98 -7.53
N VAL A 102 0.84 -4.17 -6.49
CA VAL A 102 1.03 -4.63 -5.11
C VAL A 102 -0.08 -5.62 -4.71
N VAL A 103 -1.33 -5.37 -5.08
CA VAL A 103 -2.43 -6.35 -4.88
C VAL A 103 -2.09 -7.66 -5.56
N ASP A 104 -1.62 -7.62 -6.81
CA ASP A 104 -1.28 -8.82 -7.58
C ASP A 104 -0.17 -9.64 -6.90
N CYS A 105 0.86 -8.99 -6.36
CA CYS A 105 1.90 -9.66 -5.55
C CYS A 105 1.32 -10.34 -4.30
N LEU A 106 0.35 -9.70 -3.62
CA LEU A 106 -0.27 -10.25 -2.41
C LEU A 106 -1.21 -11.43 -2.69
N VAL A 107 -1.66 -11.61 -3.93
CA VAL A 107 -2.45 -12.79 -4.31
C VAL A 107 -1.67 -14.08 -4.10
N ASP A 108 -0.37 -14.08 -4.39
CA ASP A 108 0.49 -15.25 -4.24
C ASP A 108 1.10 -15.39 -2.84
N ASP A 109 0.93 -14.40 -1.98
CA ASP A 109 1.44 -14.43 -0.63
C ASP A 109 0.64 -15.38 0.27
N PRO A 110 1.26 -16.44 0.85
CA PRO A 110 0.54 -17.43 1.64
C PRO A 110 0.00 -16.90 2.96
N ASP A 111 0.59 -15.83 3.51
CA ASP A 111 0.15 -15.23 4.77
C ASP A 111 -1.01 -14.24 4.58
N THR A 112 -1.30 -13.84 3.34
CA THR A 112 -2.39 -12.92 3.03
C THR A 112 -3.68 -13.68 2.78
N GLY A 113 -4.68 -13.48 3.63
CA GLY A 113 -6.04 -14.03 3.48
C GLY A 113 -7.06 -13.03 2.94
N ALA A 114 -6.85 -11.73 3.21
CA ALA A 114 -7.68 -10.65 2.68
C ALA A 114 -6.85 -9.38 2.47
N ILE A 115 -7.23 -8.57 1.48
CA ILE A 115 -6.51 -7.35 1.09
C ILE A 115 -7.41 -6.14 1.35
N LEU A 116 -6.93 -5.22 2.17
CA LEU A 116 -7.62 -3.99 2.54
C LEU A 116 -6.96 -2.82 1.84
N LEU A 117 -7.73 -2.01 1.13
CA LEU A 117 -7.27 -0.85 0.38
C LEU A 117 -7.80 0.44 1.00
N PHE A 118 -6.91 1.39 1.28
CA PHE A 118 -7.27 2.75 1.62
C PHE A 118 -6.78 3.68 0.52
N LEU A 119 -7.71 4.18 -0.30
CA LEU A 119 -7.42 4.92 -1.53
C LEU A 119 -7.92 6.35 -1.46
N GLU A 120 -7.08 7.29 -1.88
CA GLU A 120 -7.44 8.70 -2.11
C GLU A 120 -7.70 8.94 -3.60
N THR A 121 -6.90 8.32 -4.45
CA THR A 121 -7.01 8.42 -5.92
C THR A 121 -6.97 7.03 -6.54
N LEU A 122 -7.48 6.91 -7.76
CA LEU A 122 -7.41 5.67 -8.53
C LEU A 122 -6.71 5.98 -9.86
N ARG A 123 -5.39 5.77 -9.90
CA ARG A 123 -4.56 6.16 -11.05
C ARG A 123 -4.55 5.11 -12.17
N ARG A 124 -4.46 3.83 -11.81
CA ARG A 124 -4.43 2.69 -12.74
C ARG A 124 -5.57 1.73 -12.41
N ALA A 125 -6.79 2.15 -12.79
CA ALA A 125 -8.01 1.41 -12.46
C ALA A 125 -8.04 0.00 -13.07
N ASP A 126 -7.55 -0.16 -14.29
CA ASP A 126 -7.56 -1.43 -15.01
C ASP A 126 -6.62 -2.45 -14.35
N ASP A 127 -5.42 -2.03 -13.92
CA ASP A 127 -4.47 -2.87 -13.21
C ASP A 127 -5.08 -3.39 -11.90
N LEU A 128 -5.70 -2.47 -11.12
CA LEU A 128 -6.37 -2.85 -9.90
C LEU A 128 -7.56 -3.79 -10.15
N ALA A 129 -8.36 -3.52 -11.18
CA ALA A 129 -9.51 -4.36 -11.52
C ALA A 129 -9.07 -5.78 -11.93
N GLN A 130 -7.96 -5.90 -12.64
CA GLN A 130 -7.39 -7.20 -13.02
C GLN A 130 -6.87 -7.94 -11.79
N ALA A 131 -6.08 -7.29 -10.94
CA ALA A 131 -5.54 -7.87 -9.72
C ALA A 131 -6.66 -8.29 -8.74
N ALA A 132 -7.72 -7.48 -8.61
CA ALA A 132 -8.87 -7.81 -7.77
C ALA A 132 -9.63 -9.06 -8.26
N ARG A 133 -9.79 -9.21 -9.59
CA ARG A 133 -10.39 -10.44 -10.17
C ARG A 133 -9.52 -11.66 -9.88
N ARG A 134 -8.20 -11.55 -9.99
CA ARG A 134 -7.25 -12.61 -9.67
C ARG A 134 -7.31 -12.98 -8.18
N ALA A 135 -7.35 -11.98 -7.29
CA ALA A 135 -7.49 -12.16 -5.86
C ALA A 135 -8.81 -12.90 -5.52
N PHE A 136 -9.92 -12.48 -6.14
CA PHE A 136 -11.23 -13.14 -5.96
C PHE A 136 -11.19 -14.61 -6.40
N ALA A 137 -10.59 -14.90 -7.55
CA ALA A 137 -10.43 -16.27 -8.03
C ALA A 137 -9.55 -17.14 -7.11
N ALA A 138 -8.59 -16.52 -6.40
CA ALA A 138 -7.75 -17.16 -5.38
C ALA A 138 -8.42 -17.24 -3.99
N GLY A 139 -9.69 -16.82 -3.84
CA GLY A 139 -10.41 -16.83 -2.58
C GLY A 139 -9.97 -15.72 -1.60
N LYS A 140 -9.26 -14.70 -2.07
CA LYS A 140 -8.79 -13.57 -1.27
C LYS A 140 -9.65 -12.32 -1.54
N PRO A 141 -10.55 -11.93 -0.64
CA PRO A 141 -11.36 -10.73 -0.83
C PRO A 141 -10.51 -9.47 -0.83
N VAL A 142 -10.85 -8.54 -1.73
CA VAL A 142 -10.29 -7.19 -1.78
C VAL A 142 -11.36 -6.21 -1.31
N ILE A 143 -11.10 -5.52 -0.22
CA ILE A 143 -12.02 -4.55 0.40
C ILE A 143 -11.42 -3.16 0.24
N SER A 144 -12.11 -2.26 -0.46
CA SER A 144 -11.63 -0.91 -0.73
C SER A 144 -12.45 0.14 0.01
N TYR A 145 -11.74 1.02 0.71
CA TYR A 145 -12.27 2.28 1.20
C TYR A 145 -11.65 3.42 0.41
N LYS A 146 -12.46 4.13 -0.37
CA LYS A 146 -12.02 5.28 -1.17
C LYS A 146 -12.52 6.58 -0.57
N LEU A 147 -11.59 7.51 -0.32
CA LEU A 147 -11.91 8.88 0.07
C LEU A 147 -12.32 9.72 -1.14
N GLY A 148 -13.31 10.58 -0.93
CA GLY A 148 -13.82 11.48 -1.97
C GLY A 148 -14.82 10.81 -2.92
N ARG A 149 -15.54 11.67 -3.66
CA ARG A 149 -16.40 11.27 -4.78
C ARG A 149 -15.61 11.47 -6.07
N SER A 150 -15.71 10.55 -7.01
CA SER A 150 -15.42 10.84 -8.41
C SER A 150 -16.55 11.69 -8.93
N ASP A 151 -16.23 12.87 -9.45
CA ASP A 151 -17.19 13.64 -10.26
C ASP A 151 -17.49 12.89 -11.54
#